data_8b5f6b55514ac434b15e21b2808183ae
#
_entry.id   8b5f6b55514ac434b15e21b2808183ae
#
_cell.length_a   1.000
_cell.length_b   1.000
_cell.length_c   1.000
_cell.angle_alpha   90.00
_cell.angle_beta   90.00
_cell.angle_gamma   90.00
#
_symmetry.space_group_name_H-M   'P 1'
#
loop_
_entity.id
_entity.type
_entity.pdbx_description
1 polymer ?
#
loop_
_entity_poly.entity_id
_entity_poly.type
_entity_poly.pdbx_seq_one_letter_code
_entity_poly.pdbx_strand_id
1 'polypeptide(L)'
;MMADDLPIEPLVSVIIPTYNRPAYLMEAVRSVLAQTWRNLELIVQDNASERDPTPLLTALGDARLRVIRHDRNIGQTANMVTGCQRATGEYVTILGDDDLWHPGFLSRLVPQMVANPDVVVSFCAHDYIDVNGRVDAAGTTAINRKHRGGLKRGVHRDIVRLGLVSRSICALSAAVYRRDAIEWDRVPLDLAYGFDNYINYLAARTGKACYYDPEHLAKVRLLPQSASQDAASIRGRELNGRTCMGYWDTFYRDQAVASGRPYFAMKRSDNALRVLLCRLQKQGPRASLRELMALRREGMLSPLSLLYHLRYGKN
;
A
#
# COMPACT_ATOMS: atom_id res chain seq x y z
N MET A 1 -39.18 17.19 -13.90
CA MET A 1 -37.79 16.75 -13.86
C MET A 1 -37.81 15.33 -13.34
N MET A 2 -37.57 14.39 -14.23
CA MET A 2 -37.65 12.94 -13.94
C MET A 2 -36.52 12.52 -12.98
N ALA A 3 -36.84 11.64 -12.05
CA ALA A 3 -35.91 11.12 -11.02
C ALA A 3 -34.85 10.14 -11.55
N ASP A 4 -34.67 10.03 -12.88
CA ASP A 4 -33.90 8.99 -13.53
C ASP A 4 -32.50 9.40 -14.03
N ASP A 5 -32.04 10.62 -13.76
CA ASP A 5 -30.73 11.13 -14.23
C ASP A 5 -29.68 11.29 -13.12
N LEU A 6 -29.79 10.56 -12.02
CA LEU A 6 -28.63 10.45 -11.13
C LEU A 6 -27.58 9.58 -11.83
N PRO A 7 -26.32 10.06 -11.95
CA PRO A 7 -25.27 9.26 -12.56
C PRO A 7 -25.18 7.92 -11.79
N ILE A 8 -25.23 6.82 -12.54
CA ILE A 8 -25.11 5.47 -11.97
C ILE A 8 -23.78 5.42 -11.19
N GLU A 9 -23.87 5.32 -9.87
CA GLU A 9 -22.68 5.12 -9.03
C GLU A 9 -22.07 3.77 -9.38
N PRO A 10 -20.85 3.69 -9.96
CA PRO A 10 -20.21 2.40 -10.20
C PRO A 10 -19.91 1.67 -8.87
N LEU A 11 -19.95 0.34 -8.92
CA LEU A 11 -19.65 -0.48 -7.75
C LEU A 11 -18.19 -0.34 -7.33
N VAL A 12 -17.97 -0.12 -6.04
CA VAL A 12 -16.64 -0.09 -5.42
C VAL A 12 -16.50 -1.30 -4.51
N SER A 13 -15.46 -2.11 -4.72
CA SER A 13 -15.09 -3.17 -3.79
C SER A 13 -14.11 -2.66 -2.77
N VAL A 14 -14.47 -2.77 -1.50
CA VAL A 14 -13.60 -2.44 -0.36
C VAL A 14 -13.11 -3.72 0.27
N ILE A 15 -11.79 -3.89 0.36
CA ILE A 15 -11.15 -5.05 0.96
C ILE A 15 -10.58 -4.66 2.32
N ILE A 16 -10.96 -5.38 3.38
CA ILE A 16 -10.33 -5.26 4.70
C ILE A 16 -9.64 -6.59 5.01
N PRO A 17 -8.32 -6.69 4.82
CA PRO A 17 -7.57 -7.85 5.30
C PRO A 17 -7.41 -7.76 6.82
N THR A 18 -7.65 -8.85 7.54
CA THR A 18 -7.53 -8.86 9.02
C THR A 18 -6.87 -10.12 9.55
N TYR A 19 -6.22 -10.00 10.70
CA TYR A 19 -5.67 -11.10 11.48
C TYR A 19 -5.53 -10.71 12.95
N ASN A 20 -6.31 -11.36 13.83
CA ASN A 20 -6.26 -11.20 15.30
C ASN A 20 -6.45 -9.77 15.84
N ARG A 21 -7.27 -8.93 15.17
CA ARG A 21 -7.51 -7.51 15.56
C ARG A 21 -9.00 -7.13 15.65
N PRO A 22 -9.83 -7.85 16.42
CA PRO A 22 -11.31 -7.71 16.34
C PRO A 22 -11.81 -6.31 16.72
N ALA A 23 -11.15 -5.60 17.64
CA ALA A 23 -11.59 -4.27 18.07
C ALA A 23 -11.40 -3.22 16.96
N TYR A 24 -10.20 -3.16 16.37
CA TYR A 24 -9.90 -2.23 15.28
C TYR A 24 -10.71 -2.59 14.02
N LEU A 25 -10.82 -3.89 13.70
CA LEU A 25 -11.64 -4.34 12.59
C LEU A 25 -13.07 -3.79 12.63
N MET A 26 -13.69 -3.76 13.80
CA MET A 26 -15.04 -3.22 13.95
C MET A 26 -15.11 -1.72 13.68
N GLU A 27 -14.09 -0.96 14.08
CA GLU A 27 -13.99 0.48 13.76
C GLU A 27 -13.84 0.68 12.24
N ALA A 28 -12.94 -0.08 11.60
CA ALA A 28 -12.69 -0.02 10.16
C ALA A 28 -13.96 -0.36 9.36
N VAL A 29 -14.63 -1.47 9.67
CA VAL A 29 -15.88 -1.91 9.03
C VAL A 29 -16.95 -0.85 9.15
N ARG A 30 -17.17 -0.27 10.34
CA ARG A 30 -18.16 0.80 10.54
C ARG A 30 -17.84 2.04 9.70
N SER A 31 -16.56 2.40 9.55
CA SER A 31 -16.14 3.55 8.74
C SER A 31 -16.44 3.36 7.25
N VAL A 32 -16.38 2.10 6.76
CA VAL A 32 -16.78 1.75 5.38
C VAL A 32 -18.27 1.76 5.21
N LEU A 33 -19.03 1.15 6.12
CA LEU A 33 -20.50 1.09 6.02
C LEU A 33 -21.15 2.47 6.17
N ALA A 34 -20.46 3.44 6.81
CA ALA A 34 -20.89 4.83 6.95
C ALA A 34 -20.54 5.71 5.73
N GLN A 35 -19.96 5.17 4.66
CA GLN A 35 -19.65 5.95 3.46
C GLN A 35 -20.92 6.54 2.82
N THR A 36 -20.81 7.78 2.33
CA THR A 36 -21.90 8.44 1.59
C THR A 36 -22.08 7.85 0.19
N TRP A 37 -21.04 7.27 -0.40
CA TRP A 37 -21.12 6.43 -1.60
C TRP A 37 -21.79 5.11 -1.26
N ARG A 38 -22.99 4.83 -1.82
CA ARG A 38 -23.81 3.69 -1.39
C ARG A 38 -23.54 2.41 -2.16
N ASN A 39 -23.18 2.52 -3.43
CA ASN A 39 -22.92 1.36 -4.28
C ASN A 39 -21.53 0.77 -4.02
N LEU A 40 -21.38 0.06 -2.91
CA LEU A 40 -20.16 -0.62 -2.52
C LEU A 40 -20.44 -2.07 -2.05
N GLU A 41 -19.46 -2.94 -2.23
CA GLU A 41 -19.34 -4.20 -1.52
C GLU A 41 -18.15 -4.12 -0.55
N LEU A 42 -18.31 -4.68 0.64
CA LEU A 42 -17.26 -4.80 1.65
C LEU A 42 -16.88 -6.25 1.85
N ILE A 43 -15.64 -6.59 1.53
CA ILE A 43 -15.09 -7.94 1.70
C ILE A 43 -14.09 -7.90 2.86
N VAL A 44 -14.47 -8.47 4.00
CA VAL A 44 -13.54 -8.72 5.09
C VAL A 44 -12.84 -10.05 4.83
N GLN A 45 -11.51 -9.99 4.70
CA GLN A 45 -10.68 -11.14 4.37
C GLN A 45 -9.91 -11.57 5.62
N ASP A 46 -10.45 -12.55 6.36
CA ASP A 46 -9.86 -13.04 7.60
C ASP A 46 -8.79 -14.11 7.34
N ASN A 47 -7.58 -13.84 7.79
CA ASN A 47 -6.40 -14.67 7.58
C ASN A 47 -6.26 -15.78 8.64
N ALA A 48 -7.37 -16.47 8.96
CA ALA A 48 -7.47 -17.49 10.01
C ALA A 48 -7.16 -16.95 11.42
N SER A 49 -7.85 -15.88 11.83
CA SER A 49 -7.77 -15.37 13.20
C SER A 49 -8.15 -16.44 14.22
N GLU A 50 -7.52 -16.44 15.39
CA GLU A 50 -7.84 -17.39 16.48
C GLU A 50 -9.31 -17.31 16.89
N ARG A 51 -9.83 -16.09 16.97
CA ARG A 51 -11.24 -15.83 17.21
C ARG A 51 -11.92 -15.47 15.90
N ASP A 52 -12.90 -16.28 15.47
CA ASP A 52 -13.67 -16.03 14.26
C ASP A 52 -14.43 -14.71 14.34
N PRO A 53 -14.14 -13.71 13.45
CA PRO A 53 -14.85 -12.45 13.43
C PRO A 53 -16.24 -12.53 12.78
N THR A 54 -16.56 -13.62 12.09
CA THR A 54 -17.79 -13.77 11.29
C THR A 54 -19.06 -13.50 12.10
N PRO A 55 -19.27 -14.10 13.30
CA PRO A 55 -20.50 -13.85 14.06
C PRO A 55 -20.67 -12.36 14.46
N LEU A 56 -19.57 -11.69 14.79
CA LEU A 56 -19.57 -10.27 15.18
C LEU A 56 -19.93 -9.37 13.99
N LEU A 57 -19.41 -9.70 12.82
CA LEU A 57 -19.61 -8.91 11.59
C LEU A 57 -21.00 -9.14 10.98
N THR A 58 -21.48 -10.38 10.94
CA THR A 58 -22.84 -10.70 10.44
C THR A 58 -23.94 -10.09 11.32
N ALA A 59 -23.69 -9.91 12.62
CA ALA A 59 -24.61 -9.23 13.52
C ALA A 59 -24.86 -7.75 13.15
N LEU A 60 -24.03 -7.12 12.30
CA LEU A 60 -24.28 -5.78 11.77
C LEU A 60 -25.47 -5.72 10.80
N GLY A 61 -25.87 -6.86 10.20
CA GLY A 61 -27.04 -6.97 9.33
C GLY A 61 -26.96 -6.17 8.03
N ASP A 62 -25.75 -5.76 7.58
CA ASP A 62 -25.56 -4.99 6.35
C ASP A 62 -25.29 -5.94 5.16
N ALA A 63 -26.18 -5.94 4.17
CA ALA A 63 -26.13 -6.82 3.00
C ALA A 63 -24.90 -6.58 2.09
N ARG A 64 -24.24 -5.43 2.21
CA ARG A 64 -23.02 -5.11 1.47
C ARG A 64 -21.78 -5.81 2.02
N LEU A 65 -21.85 -6.32 3.26
CA LEU A 65 -20.75 -6.94 3.97
C LEU A 65 -20.70 -8.46 3.70
N ARG A 66 -19.53 -8.91 3.27
CA ARG A 66 -19.21 -10.33 3.10
C ARG A 66 -17.92 -10.66 3.85
N VAL A 67 -17.94 -11.75 4.63
CA VAL A 67 -16.74 -12.23 5.35
C VAL A 67 -16.24 -13.49 4.64
N ILE A 68 -14.94 -13.52 4.36
CA ILE A 68 -14.26 -14.67 3.79
C ILE A 68 -13.12 -15.05 4.72
N ARG A 69 -13.17 -16.24 5.26
CA ARG A 69 -12.20 -16.78 6.21
C ARG A 69 -11.34 -17.84 5.54
N HIS A 70 -10.02 -17.75 5.72
CA HIS A 70 -9.09 -18.79 5.31
C HIS A 70 -9.01 -19.91 6.37
N ASP A 71 -8.71 -21.13 5.95
CA ASP A 71 -8.51 -22.27 6.85
C ASP A 71 -7.20 -22.18 7.63
N ARG A 72 -6.23 -21.43 7.09
CA ARG A 72 -4.92 -21.17 7.70
C ARG A 72 -4.41 -19.78 7.36
N ASN A 73 -3.48 -19.27 8.15
CA ASN A 73 -2.76 -18.04 7.83
C ASN A 73 -1.90 -18.23 6.57
N ILE A 74 -2.24 -17.51 5.51
CA ILE A 74 -1.58 -17.55 4.19
C ILE A 74 -0.59 -16.40 3.99
N GLY A 75 -0.40 -15.55 5.00
CA GLY A 75 0.43 -14.34 4.93
C GLY A 75 -0.36 -13.09 4.51
N GLN A 76 0.16 -11.93 4.88
CA GLN A 76 -0.52 -10.65 4.70
C GLN A 76 -0.78 -10.33 3.22
N THR A 77 0.24 -10.45 2.38
CA THR A 77 0.13 -10.12 0.94
C THR A 77 -0.84 -11.05 0.23
N ALA A 78 -0.74 -12.38 0.46
CA ALA A 78 -1.65 -13.34 -0.14
C ALA A 78 -3.10 -13.07 0.30
N ASN A 79 -3.32 -12.72 1.57
CA ASN A 79 -4.64 -12.36 2.08
C ASN A 79 -5.23 -11.12 1.39
N MET A 80 -4.43 -10.07 1.18
CA MET A 80 -4.85 -8.87 0.45
C MET A 80 -5.15 -9.17 -1.02
N VAL A 81 -4.24 -9.86 -1.71
CA VAL A 81 -4.38 -10.19 -3.15
C VAL A 81 -5.62 -11.04 -3.41
N THR A 82 -5.84 -12.09 -2.62
CA THR A 82 -7.01 -12.97 -2.77
C THR A 82 -8.33 -12.22 -2.51
N GLY A 83 -8.34 -11.22 -1.63
CA GLY A 83 -9.46 -10.31 -1.45
C GLY A 83 -9.73 -9.47 -2.70
N CYS A 84 -8.69 -8.85 -3.26
CA CYS A 84 -8.79 -8.04 -4.47
C CYS A 84 -9.20 -8.86 -5.71
N GLN A 85 -8.76 -10.10 -5.84
CA GLN A 85 -9.16 -11.01 -6.91
C GLN A 85 -10.65 -11.40 -6.83
N ARG A 86 -11.26 -11.34 -5.64
CA ARG A 86 -12.69 -11.59 -5.41
C ARG A 86 -13.56 -10.35 -5.56
N ALA A 87 -12.95 -9.20 -5.75
CA ALA A 87 -13.63 -7.95 -6.00
C ALA A 87 -14.41 -8.00 -7.32
N THR A 88 -15.66 -7.52 -7.30
CA THR A 88 -16.52 -7.46 -8.49
C THR A 88 -16.75 -6.05 -8.99
N GLY A 89 -16.45 -5.05 -8.17
CA GLY A 89 -16.58 -3.63 -8.51
C GLY A 89 -15.67 -3.16 -9.63
N GLU A 90 -16.05 -2.08 -10.29
CA GLU A 90 -15.21 -1.38 -11.27
C GLU A 90 -13.95 -0.78 -10.61
N TYR A 91 -14.11 -0.35 -9.38
CA TYR A 91 -13.04 0.19 -8.56
C TYR A 91 -12.78 -0.71 -7.35
N VAL A 92 -11.54 -0.74 -6.90
CA VAL A 92 -11.11 -1.51 -5.74
C VAL A 92 -10.26 -0.63 -4.83
N THR A 93 -10.43 -0.81 -3.53
CA THR A 93 -9.62 -0.14 -2.51
C THR A 93 -9.37 -1.08 -1.34
N ILE A 94 -8.27 -0.86 -0.63
CA ILE A 94 -7.88 -1.67 0.52
C ILE A 94 -7.82 -0.77 1.73
N LEU A 95 -8.57 -1.09 2.76
CA LEU A 95 -8.49 -0.43 4.06
C LEU A 95 -7.80 -1.36 5.07
N GLY A 96 -6.77 -0.91 5.73
CA GLY A 96 -6.18 -1.64 6.86
C GLY A 96 -7.21 -1.89 7.95
N ASP A 97 -7.15 -3.04 8.62
CA ASP A 97 -8.10 -3.39 9.69
C ASP A 97 -7.97 -2.49 10.94
N ASP A 98 -6.93 -1.66 10.99
CA ASP A 98 -6.66 -0.67 12.03
C ASP A 98 -6.83 0.80 11.55
N ASP A 99 -7.16 1.01 10.27
CA ASP A 99 -7.33 2.33 9.67
C ASP A 99 -8.81 2.75 9.60
N LEU A 100 -9.06 4.05 9.34
CA LEU A 100 -10.41 4.60 9.28
C LEU A 100 -10.59 5.53 8.09
N TRP A 101 -11.82 5.64 7.58
CA TRP A 101 -12.19 6.61 6.57
C TRP A 101 -13.13 7.70 7.07
N HIS A 102 -12.97 8.90 6.50
CA HIS A 102 -14.00 9.93 6.54
C HIS A 102 -15.22 9.49 5.70
N PRO A 103 -16.46 9.80 6.10
CA PRO A 103 -17.67 9.38 5.36
C PRO A 103 -17.69 9.78 3.87
N GLY A 104 -16.96 10.83 3.50
CA GLY A 104 -16.84 11.32 2.13
C GLY A 104 -15.67 10.72 1.33
N PHE A 105 -14.93 9.73 1.81
CA PHE A 105 -13.75 9.22 1.11
C PHE A 105 -14.06 8.73 -0.31
N LEU A 106 -15.03 7.83 -0.45
CA LEU A 106 -15.39 7.29 -1.77
C LEU A 106 -16.07 8.36 -2.65
N SER A 107 -17.00 9.12 -2.10
CA SER A 107 -17.74 10.16 -2.86
C SER A 107 -16.86 11.34 -3.33
N ARG A 108 -15.66 11.49 -2.78
CA ARG A 108 -14.67 12.48 -3.23
C ARG A 108 -13.74 11.92 -4.30
N LEU A 109 -13.32 10.65 -4.16
CA LEU A 109 -12.28 10.07 -5.01
C LEU A 109 -12.83 9.39 -6.27
N VAL A 110 -13.94 8.64 -6.14
CA VAL A 110 -14.48 7.84 -7.25
C VAL A 110 -15.01 8.69 -8.42
N PRO A 111 -15.76 9.79 -8.21
CA PRO A 111 -16.23 10.62 -9.30
C PRO A 111 -15.13 11.18 -10.19
N GLN A 112 -13.92 11.39 -9.63
CA GLN A 112 -12.76 11.87 -10.40
C GLN A 112 -12.26 10.83 -11.40
N MET A 113 -12.40 9.55 -11.07
CA MET A 113 -12.04 8.43 -11.94
C MET A 113 -13.14 8.16 -12.98
N VAL A 114 -14.41 8.36 -12.63
CA VAL A 114 -15.54 8.28 -13.55
C VAL A 114 -15.43 9.37 -14.64
N ALA A 115 -15.19 10.61 -14.21
CA ALA A 115 -15.04 11.75 -15.12
C ALA A 115 -13.78 11.68 -16.00
N ASN A 116 -12.77 10.91 -15.60
CA ASN A 116 -11.48 10.82 -16.27
C ASN A 116 -11.06 9.35 -16.45
N PRO A 117 -11.43 8.67 -17.55
CA PRO A 117 -11.12 7.25 -17.78
C PRO A 117 -9.62 6.91 -17.79
N ASP A 118 -8.76 7.91 -18.02
CA ASP A 118 -7.31 7.76 -17.93
C ASP A 118 -6.80 7.71 -16.46
N VAL A 119 -7.61 8.09 -15.48
CA VAL A 119 -7.21 8.03 -14.08
C VAL A 119 -7.39 6.61 -13.57
N VAL A 120 -6.27 5.94 -13.26
CA VAL A 120 -6.25 4.56 -12.75
C VAL A 120 -6.09 4.49 -11.23
N VAL A 121 -5.62 5.58 -10.60
CA VAL A 121 -5.51 5.72 -9.14
C VAL A 121 -6.01 7.10 -8.73
N SER A 122 -6.92 7.15 -7.77
CA SER A 122 -7.32 8.37 -7.08
C SER A 122 -6.90 8.26 -5.62
N PHE A 123 -6.19 9.27 -5.08
CA PHE A 123 -5.68 9.22 -3.72
C PHE A 123 -5.79 10.56 -3.00
N CYS A 124 -5.71 10.52 -1.66
CA CYS A 124 -5.87 11.71 -0.83
C CYS A 124 -4.72 11.88 0.18
N ALA A 125 -4.73 13.03 0.87
CA ALA A 125 -3.97 13.19 2.10
C ALA A 125 -4.58 12.32 3.21
N HIS A 126 -3.79 12.02 4.25
CA HIS A 126 -4.28 11.25 5.40
C HIS A 126 -3.68 11.76 6.70
N ASP A 127 -4.39 11.50 7.78
CA ASP A 127 -3.89 11.71 9.13
C ASP A 127 -3.18 10.46 9.65
N TYR A 128 -2.15 10.64 10.46
CA TYR A 128 -1.71 9.62 11.39
C TYR A 128 -2.51 9.69 12.68
N ILE A 129 -2.93 8.54 13.20
CA ILE A 129 -3.62 8.42 14.48
C ILE A 129 -2.89 7.45 15.40
N ASP A 130 -3.02 7.66 16.71
CA ASP A 130 -2.48 6.76 17.74
C ASP A 130 -3.38 5.53 17.99
N VAL A 131 -3.01 4.69 18.95
CA VAL A 131 -3.76 3.50 19.37
C VAL A 131 -5.20 3.81 19.80
N ASN A 132 -5.47 5.04 20.25
CA ASN A 132 -6.77 5.51 20.71
C ASN A 132 -7.56 6.30 19.64
N GLY A 133 -7.03 6.39 18.41
CA GLY A 133 -7.66 7.15 17.32
C GLY A 133 -7.43 8.67 17.38
N ARG A 134 -6.53 9.18 18.24
CA ARG A 134 -6.20 10.60 18.32
C ARG A 134 -5.20 10.97 17.24
N VAL A 135 -5.42 12.11 16.58
CA VAL A 135 -4.54 12.58 15.49
C VAL A 135 -3.17 12.99 16.04
N ASP A 136 -2.12 12.43 15.48
CA ASP A 136 -0.74 12.92 15.58
C ASP A 136 -0.52 14.03 14.56
N ALA A 137 -0.76 15.28 14.97
CA ALA A 137 -0.65 16.43 14.09
C ALA A 137 0.77 16.65 13.55
N ALA A 138 1.80 16.35 14.34
CA ALA A 138 3.21 16.50 13.91
C ALA A 138 3.59 15.45 12.88
N GLY A 139 3.28 14.17 13.13
CA GLY A 139 3.48 13.07 12.19
C GLY A 139 2.68 13.27 10.90
N THR A 140 1.43 13.68 11.02
CA THR A 140 0.54 14.00 9.88
C THR A 140 1.16 15.10 8.99
N THR A 141 1.59 16.20 9.59
CA THR A 141 2.26 17.28 8.85
C THR A 141 3.54 16.81 8.18
N ALA A 142 4.36 16.05 8.89
CA ALA A 142 5.63 15.55 8.38
C ALA A 142 5.45 14.62 7.18
N ILE A 143 4.53 13.63 7.26
CA ILE A 143 4.30 12.66 6.18
C ILE A 143 3.73 13.33 4.93
N ASN A 144 2.73 14.21 5.08
CA ASN A 144 2.12 14.91 3.96
C ASN A 144 3.12 15.88 3.29
N ARG A 145 3.91 16.63 4.08
CA ARG A 145 4.98 17.49 3.53
C ARG A 145 6.03 16.67 2.77
N LYS A 146 6.47 15.54 3.33
CA LYS A 146 7.51 14.67 2.75
C LYS A 146 7.08 14.09 1.41
N HIS A 147 5.87 13.60 1.29
CA HIS A 147 5.42 12.81 0.15
C HIS A 147 4.50 13.56 -0.81
N ARG A 148 3.88 14.67 -0.37
CA ARG A 148 2.88 15.44 -1.13
C ARG A 148 3.12 16.93 -1.11
N GLY A 149 4.24 17.40 -0.48
CA GLY A 149 4.57 18.83 -0.40
C GLY A 149 4.59 19.48 -1.78
N GLY A 150 3.75 20.51 -1.97
CA GLY A 150 3.60 21.21 -3.25
C GLY A 150 2.73 20.49 -4.30
N LEU A 151 2.22 19.26 -4.04
CA LEU A 151 1.31 18.58 -4.94
C LEU A 151 -0.06 19.27 -4.87
N LYS A 152 -0.60 19.68 -6.03
CA LYS A 152 -1.89 20.35 -6.12
C LYS A 152 -3.00 19.34 -6.39
N ARG A 153 -4.24 19.66 -5.98
CA ARG A 153 -5.43 18.91 -6.38
C ARG A 153 -5.53 18.81 -7.89
N GLY A 154 -5.88 17.62 -8.36
CA GLY A 154 -6.15 17.41 -9.79
C GLY A 154 -5.51 16.16 -10.38
N VAL A 155 -5.62 16.04 -11.70
CA VAL A 155 -5.08 14.92 -12.48
C VAL A 155 -3.59 15.14 -12.75
N HIS A 156 -2.79 14.09 -12.52
CA HIS A 156 -1.34 14.06 -12.74
C HIS A 156 -0.99 12.89 -13.66
N ARG A 157 -0.18 13.17 -14.71
CA ARG A 157 0.19 12.15 -15.71
C ARG A 157 1.50 11.43 -15.38
N ASP A 158 2.30 11.95 -14.46
CA ASP A 158 3.58 11.31 -14.06
C ASP A 158 3.36 10.37 -12.86
N ILE A 159 2.62 9.29 -13.10
CA ILE A 159 2.31 8.29 -12.08
C ILE A 159 3.57 7.54 -11.60
N VAL A 160 4.58 7.35 -12.46
CA VAL A 160 5.86 6.73 -12.05
C VAL A 160 6.54 7.59 -10.99
N ARG A 161 6.65 8.89 -11.20
CA ARG A 161 7.23 9.81 -10.22
C ARG A 161 6.41 9.84 -8.94
N LEU A 162 5.09 9.98 -9.03
CA LEU A 162 4.22 10.15 -7.85
C LEU A 162 4.05 8.85 -7.07
N GLY A 163 3.82 7.72 -7.74
CA GLY A 163 3.60 6.43 -7.09
C GLY A 163 4.88 5.79 -6.56
N LEU A 164 5.98 5.86 -7.32
CA LEU A 164 7.17 5.07 -7.04
C LEU A 164 8.35 5.89 -6.52
N VAL A 165 8.60 7.09 -7.07
CA VAL A 165 9.77 7.91 -6.70
C VAL A 165 9.47 8.79 -5.50
N SER A 166 8.47 9.67 -5.58
CA SER A 166 8.06 10.54 -4.47
C SER A 166 7.26 9.80 -3.41
N ARG A 167 6.71 8.62 -3.75
CA ARG A 167 5.82 7.83 -2.91
C ARG A 167 4.64 8.67 -2.38
N SER A 168 4.05 9.50 -3.25
CA SER A 168 2.90 10.32 -2.88
C SER A 168 1.65 9.47 -2.58
N ILE A 169 1.55 8.28 -3.21
CA ILE A 169 0.55 7.25 -2.91
C ILE A 169 1.18 6.31 -1.87
N CYS A 170 1.33 6.75 -0.63
CA CYS A 170 2.12 6.06 0.40
C CYS A 170 1.29 5.25 1.40
N ALA A 171 -0.03 5.24 1.27
CA ALA A 171 -0.93 4.43 2.09
C ALA A 171 -2.04 3.86 1.21
N LEU A 172 -2.20 2.54 1.20
CA LEU A 172 -3.28 1.86 0.46
C LEU A 172 -4.66 2.32 0.95
N SER A 173 -4.80 2.53 2.25
CA SER A 173 -6.02 3.03 2.88
C SER A 173 -6.41 4.46 2.45
N ALA A 174 -5.53 5.16 1.72
CA ALA A 174 -5.78 6.51 1.21
C ALA A 174 -5.91 6.56 -0.33
N ALA A 175 -6.14 5.42 -0.99
CA ALA A 175 -6.19 5.32 -2.44
C ALA A 175 -7.31 4.38 -2.93
N VAL A 176 -7.88 4.72 -4.09
CA VAL A 176 -8.83 3.89 -4.86
C VAL A 176 -8.19 3.59 -6.21
N TYR A 177 -8.31 2.37 -6.67
CA TYR A 177 -7.72 1.89 -7.92
C TYR A 177 -8.81 1.46 -8.91
N ARG A 178 -8.60 1.68 -10.19
CA ARG A 178 -9.38 1.03 -11.24
C ARG A 178 -8.97 -0.43 -11.27
N ARG A 179 -9.93 -1.34 -11.02
CA ARG A 179 -9.66 -2.76 -10.76
C ARG A 179 -8.95 -3.45 -11.92
N ASP A 180 -9.35 -3.17 -13.15
CA ASP A 180 -8.79 -3.74 -14.37
C ASP A 180 -7.41 -3.16 -14.75
N ALA A 181 -7.01 -2.05 -14.14
CA ALA A 181 -5.69 -1.48 -14.32
C ALA A 181 -4.59 -2.21 -13.51
N ILE A 182 -4.97 -3.08 -12.58
CA ILE A 182 -4.05 -3.80 -11.72
C ILE A 182 -4.05 -5.29 -12.10
N GLU A 183 -2.92 -5.78 -12.59
CA GLU A 183 -2.68 -7.20 -12.88
C GLU A 183 -2.42 -7.96 -11.57
N TRP A 184 -3.48 -8.29 -10.81
CA TRP A 184 -3.39 -8.88 -9.47
C TRP A 184 -2.58 -10.19 -9.42
N ASP A 185 -2.59 -10.98 -10.50
CA ASP A 185 -1.84 -12.23 -10.62
C ASP A 185 -0.31 -12.02 -10.71
N ARG A 186 0.12 -10.81 -10.97
CA ARG A 186 1.55 -10.46 -10.98
C ARG A 186 2.11 -10.09 -9.60
N VAL A 187 1.27 -9.95 -8.59
CA VAL A 187 1.75 -9.62 -7.24
C VAL A 187 2.37 -10.88 -6.61
N PRO A 188 3.65 -10.85 -6.23
CA PRO A 188 4.26 -11.98 -5.53
C PRO A 188 3.59 -12.21 -4.17
N LEU A 189 2.98 -13.39 -3.97
CA LEU A 189 2.21 -13.69 -2.76
C LEU A 189 3.06 -13.82 -1.50
N ASP A 190 4.35 -14.05 -1.65
CA ASP A 190 5.35 -14.13 -0.59
C ASP A 190 6.01 -12.78 -0.26
N LEU A 191 5.51 -11.69 -0.84
CA LEU A 191 6.02 -10.35 -0.60
C LEU A 191 5.81 -9.95 0.87
N ALA A 192 6.87 -10.00 1.66
CA ALA A 192 6.79 -9.70 3.09
C ALA A 192 6.58 -8.21 3.37
N TYR A 193 7.10 -7.33 2.48
CA TYR A 193 7.04 -5.86 2.62
C TYR A 193 6.90 -5.20 1.25
N GLY A 194 6.31 -4.00 1.21
CA GLY A 194 6.25 -3.18 -0.01
C GLY A 194 5.12 -3.54 -0.96
N PHE A 195 4.07 -4.17 -0.44
CA PHE A 195 2.86 -4.42 -1.21
C PHE A 195 2.29 -3.14 -1.83
N ASP A 196 2.27 -2.04 -1.08
CA ASP A 196 1.89 -0.70 -1.54
C ASP A 196 2.71 -0.24 -2.75
N ASN A 197 4.04 -0.42 -2.69
CA ASN A 197 4.92 -0.08 -3.81
C ASN A 197 4.65 -0.96 -5.04
N TYR A 198 4.35 -2.24 -4.82
CA TYR A 198 4.10 -3.18 -5.92
C TYR A 198 2.78 -2.87 -6.63
N ILE A 199 1.71 -2.55 -5.90
CA ILE A 199 0.43 -2.13 -6.49
C ILE A 199 0.60 -0.82 -7.26
N ASN A 200 1.30 0.17 -6.70
CA ASN A 200 1.60 1.42 -7.39
C ASN A 200 2.47 1.19 -8.64
N TYR A 201 3.37 0.21 -8.62
CA TYR A 201 4.13 -0.19 -9.80
C TYR A 201 3.22 -0.76 -10.89
N LEU A 202 2.29 -1.65 -10.56
CA LEU A 202 1.35 -2.19 -11.53
C LEU A 202 0.47 -1.08 -12.13
N ALA A 203 -0.02 -0.16 -11.31
CA ALA A 203 -0.75 1.02 -11.78
C ALA A 203 0.11 1.90 -12.70
N ALA A 204 1.39 2.14 -12.35
CA ALA A 204 2.31 2.95 -13.14
C ALA A 204 2.66 2.32 -14.50
N ARG A 205 2.65 0.99 -14.62
CA ARG A 205 2.86 0.27 -15.88
C ARG A 205 1.84 0.61 -16.95
N THR A 206 0.65 1.03 -16.56
CA THR A 206 -0.40 1.43 -17.51
C THR A 206 -0.04 2.68 -18.32
N GLY A 207 0.94 3.47 -17.86
CA GLY A 207 1.28 4.77 -18.45
C GLY A 207 0.18 5.83 -18.31
N LYS A 208 -0.89 5.53 -17.58
CA LYS A 208 -2.07 6.39 -17.39
C LYS A 208 -1.85 7.39 -16.26
N ALA A 209 -2.90 8.10 -15.84
CA ALA A 209 -2.85 9.19 -14.88
C ALA A 209 -3.26 8.74 -13.46
N CYS A 210 -2.95 9.57 -12.47
CA CYS A 210 -3.53 9.51 -11.13
C CYS A 210 -4.19 10.85 -10.77
N TYR A 211 -5.11 10.82 -9.81
CA TYR A 211 -5.75 12.02 -9.24
C TYR A 211 -5.38 12.18 -7.79
N TYR A 212 -5.11 13.40 -7.35
CA TYR A 212 -4.83 13.75 -5.96
C TYR A 212 -5.87 14.70 -5.38
N ASP A 213 -6.39 14.38 -4.19
CA ASP A 213 -7.17 15.28 -3.35
C ASP A 213 -6.40 15.62 -2.06
N PRO A 214 -6.11 16.90 -1.75
CA PRO A 214 -5.37 17.29 -0.53
C PRO A 214 -6.18 17.17 0.76
N GLU A 215 -7.48 16.84 0.69
CA GLU A 215 -8.30 16.62 1.87
C GLU A 215 -7.85 15.36 2.63
N HIS A 216 -7.90 15.42 3.96
CA HIS A 216 -7.55 14.31 4.85
C HIS A 216 -8.76 13.37 5.00
N LEU A 217 -8.91 12.45 4.05
CA LEU A 217 -10.08 11.57 3.95
C LEU A 217 -9.83 10.18 4.54
N ALA A 218 -8.61 9.86 4.91
CA ALA A 218 -8.22 8.61 5.57
C ALA A 218 -7.43 8.89 6.84
N LYS A 219 -7.50 7.97 7.80
CA LYS A 219 -6.71 7.96 9.03
C LYS A 219 -5.93 6.67 9.10
N VAL A 220 -4.61 6.76 9.18
CA VAL A 220 -3.69 5.63 9.24
C VAL A 220 -3.18 5.48 10.67
N ARG A 221 -3.42 4.33 11.27
CA ARG A 221 -3.08 4.08 12.67
C ARG A 221 -1.63 3.61 12.81
N LEU A 222 -0.90 4.25 13.70
CA LEU A 222 0.45 3.88 14.05
C LEU A 222 0.44 2.99 15.30
N LEU A 223 0.57 1.68 15.09
CA LEU A 223 0.63 0.70 16.18
C LEU A 223 2.08 0.33 16.50
N PRO A 224 2.46 0.22 17.80
CA PRO A 224 3.79 -0.23 18.21
C PRO A 224 4.17 -1.63 17.70
N GLN A 225 3.17 -2.47 17.39
CA GLN A 225 3.33 -3.86 16.94
C GLN A 225 2.94 -4.07 15.47
N SER A 226 2.96 -3.00 14.65
CA SER A 226 2.68 -3.13 13.22
C SER A 226 3.82 -3.86 12.49
N ALA A 227 3.53 -4.44 11.31
CA ALA A 227 4.52 -5.11 10.45
C ALA A 227 5.74 -4.23 10.14
N SER A 228 5.58 -2.89 10.18
CA SER A 228 6.66 -1.92 10.06
C SER A 228 7.63 -1.94 11.25
N GLN A 229 7.23 -2.42 12.44
CA GLN A 229 8.10 -2.52 13.62
C GLN A 229 8.89 -3.84 13.69
N ASP A 230 8.37 -4.95 13.18
CA ASP A 230 9.15 -6.18 12.98
C ASP A 230 10.35 -5.93 12.06
N ALA A 231 10.24 -4.96 11.16
CA ALA A 231 11.34 -4.48 10.32
C ALA A 231 12.49 -3.85 11.13
N ALA A 232 12.30 -3.49 12.40
CA ALA A 232 13.35 -2.93 13.26
C ALA A 232 14.34 -4.01 13.78
N SER A 233 13.95 -5.27 13.88
CA SER A 233 14.85 -6.38 14.26
C SER A 233 15.89 -6.63 13.14
N ILE A 234 17.05 -7.22 13.49
CA ILE A 234 18.08 -7.56 12.48
C ILE A 234 17.52 -8.54 11.44
N ARG A 235 16.73 -9.54 11.88
CA ARG A 235 16.07 -10.50 10.98
C ARG A 235 15.04 -9.82 10.08
N GLY A 236 14.21 -8.95 10.65
CA GLY A 236 13.22 -8.17 9.91
C GLY A 236 13.86 -7.21 8.91
N ARG A 237 14.96 -6.53 9.28
CA ARG A 237 15.72 -5.66 8.37
C ARG A 237 16.34 -6.43 7.20
N GLU A 238 16.89 -7.63 7.44
CA GLU A 238 17.42 -8.47 6.37
C GLU A 238 16.33 -8.94 5.43
N LEU A 239 15.20 -9.45 5.95
CA LEU A 239 14.05 -9.89 5.15
C LEU A 239 13.47 -8.74 4.33
N ASN A 240 13.24 -7.59 4.96
CA ASN A 240 12.78 -6.38 4.28
C ASN A 240 13.75 -5.95 3.17
N GLY A 241 15.06 -5.93 3.47
CA GLY A 241 16.08 -5.60 2.49
C GLY A 241 16.05 -6.52 1.26
N ARG A 242 15.93 -7.84 1.46
CA ARG A 242 15.85 -8.82 0.37
C ARG A 242 14.60 -8.65 -0.47
N THR A 243 13.44 -8.55 0.18
CA THR A 243 12.16 -8.36 -0.49
C THR A 243 12.17 -7.05 -1.31
N CYS A 244 12.62 -5.96 -0.70
CA CYS A 244 12.71 -4.67 -1.39
C CYS A 244 13.71 -4.68 -2.54
N MET A 245 14.87 -5.32 -2.37
CA MET A 245 15.85 -5.47 -3.44
C MET A 245 15.24 -6.19 -4.65
N GLY A 246 14.50 -7.29 -4.42
CA GLY A 246 13.87 -8.07 -5.47
C GLY A 246 12.87 -7.27 -6.30
N TYR A 247 11.91 -6.59 -5.65
CA TYR A 247 10.94 -5.82 -6.41
C TYR A 247 11.54 -4.54 -7.04
N TRP A 248 12.52 -3.88 -6.42
CA TRP A 248 13.21 -2.76 -7.07
C TRP A 248 14.03 -3.20 -8.28
N ASP A 249 14.57 -4.42 -8.31
CA ASP A 249 15.21 -4.99 -9.49
C ASP A 249 14.20 -5.26 -10.61
N THR A 250 13.01 -5.78 -10.25
CA THR A 250 11.89 -5.95 -11.19
C THR A 250 11.51 -4.61 -11.82
N PHE A 251 11.31 -3.55 -11.02
CA PHE A 251 10.95 -2.21 -11.52
C PHE A 251 12.06 -1.61 -12.39
N TYR A 252 13.32 -1.82 -12.01
CA TYR A 252 14.48 -1.33 -12.78
C TYR A 252 14.55 -1.93 -14.19
N ARG A 253 14.21 -3.21 -14.34
CA ARG A 253 14.25 -3.93 -15.62
C ARG A 253 13.03 -3.63 -16.51
N ASP A 254 11.94 -3.19 -15.95
CA ASP A 254 10.70 -2.94 -16.70
C ASP A 254 10.77 -1.64 -17.52
N GLN A 255 10.56 -1.78 -18.84
CA GLN A 255 10.54 -0.64 -19.77
C GLN A 255 9.33 0.28 -19.54
N ALA A 256 8.19 -0.26 -19.09
CA ALA A 256 6.98 0.51 -18.87
C ALA A 256 7.15 1.61 -17.81
N VAL A 257 8.12 1.46 -16.91
CA VAL A 257 8.41 2.43 -15.84
C VAL A 257 9.84 2.98 -15.92
N ALA A 258 10.45 2.96 -17.11
CA ALA A 258 11.87 3.30 -17.33
C ALA A 258 12.26 4.70 -16.83
N SER A 259 11.35 5.67 -16.80
CA SER A 259 11.61 7.02 -16.26
C SER A 259 12.03 7.01 -14.77
N GLY A 260 11.65 5.99 -14.01
CA GLY A 260 12.04 5.81 -12.61
C GLY A 260 13.38 5.09 -12.39
N ARG A 261 14.04 4.59 -13.43
CA ARG A 261 15.26 3.75 -13.32
C ARG A 261 16.36 4.31 -12.44
N PRO A 262 16.74 5.59 -12.50
CA PRO A 262 17.80 6.11 -11.62
C PRO A 262 17.46 5.91 -10.15
N TYR A 263 16.21 6.15 -9.77
CA TYR A 263 15.71 5.94 -8.41
C TYR A 263 15.66 4.45 -8.05
N PHE A 264 15.18 3.59 -8.94
CA PHE A 264 15.11 2.15 -8.71
C PHE A 264 16.49 1.53 -8.54
N ALA A 265 17.48 1.95 -9.35
CA ALA A 265 18.87 1.53 -9.21
C ALA A 265 19.45 1.93 -7.84
N MET A 266 19.20 3.15 -7.39
CA MET A 266 19.59 3.61 -6.07
C MET A 266 18.95 2.78 -4.97
N LYS A 267 17.62 2.56 -5.02
CA LYS A 267 16.88 1.78 -4.00
C LYS A 267 17.28 0.32 -3.97
N ARG A 268 17.52 -0.29 -5.12
CA ARG A 268 18.05 -1.65 -5.23
C ARG A 268 19.39 -1.79 -4.52
N SER A 269 20.33 -0.89 -4.81
CA SER A 269 21.66 -0.86 -4.20
C SER A 269 21.62 -0.59 -2.69
N ASP A 270 20.74 0.31 -2.25
CA ASP A 270 20.50 0.67 -0.85
C ASP A 270 20.05 -0.56 -0.03
N ASN A 271 19.12 -1.33 -0.57
CA ASN A 271 18.62 -2.55 0.07
C ASN A 271 19.65 -3.69 0.02
N ALA A 272 20.42 -3.82 -1.06
CA ALA A 272 21.52 -4.76 -1.15
C ALA A 272 22.58 -4.50 -0.06
N LEU A 273 22.94 -3.23 0.15
CA LEU A 273 23.86 -2.84 1.20
C LEU A 273 23.31 -3.10 2.61
N ARG A 274 22.02 -2.87 2.83
CA ARG A 274 21.32 -3.20 4.09
C ARG A 274 21.40 -4.69 4.40
N VAL A 275 21.13 -5.56 3.42
CA VAL A 275 21.26 -7.01 3.54
C VAL A 275 22.68 -7.41 3.91
N LEU A 276 23.68 -6.83 3.21
CA LEU A 276 25.09 -7.07 3.48
C LEU A 276 25.48 -6.70 4.92
N LEU A 277 25.06 -5.52 5.41
CA LEU A 277 25.32 -5.08 6.78
C LEU A 277 24.67 -5.99 7.83
N CYS A 278 23.43 -6.44 7.60
CA CYS A 278 22.77 -7.40 8.49
C CYS A 278 23.52 -8.74 8.54
N ARG A 279 24.07 -9.21 7.42
CA ARG A 279 24.87 -10.44 7.38
C ARG A 279 26.22 -10.28 8.03
N LEU A 280 26.90 -9.14 7.86
CA LEU A 280 28.13 -8.83 8.59
C LEU A 280 27.96 -8.96 10.09
N GLN A 281 26.85 -8.41 10.60
CA GLN A 281 26.52 -8.49 12.03
C GLN A 281 26.22 -9.93 12.52
N LYS A 282 25.64 -10.79 11.67
CA LYS A 282 25.23 -12.16 12.03
C LYS A 282 26.31 -13.21 11.82
N GLN A 283 27.04 -13.13 10.71
CA GLN A 283 27.85 -14.25 10.18
C GLN A 283 29.34 -13.89 10.02
N GLY A 284 29.70 -12.64 10.29
CA GLY A 284 31.06 -12.15 10.22
C GLY A 284 31.55 -11.87 8.77
N PRO A 285 32.83 -11.42 8.64
CA PRO A 285 33.33 -10.81 7.41
C PRO A 285 33.49 -11.77 6.22
N ARG A 286 33.80 -13.07 6.45
CA ARG A 286 34.03 -14.03 5.34
C ARG A 286 32.76 -14.34 4.55
N ALA A 287 31.61 -14.52 5.22
CA ALA A 287 30.33 -14.77 4.57
C ALA A 287 29.84 -13.53 3.80
N SER A 288 30.08 -12.36 4.38
CA SER A 288 29.72 -11.08 3.77
C SER A 288 30.55 -10.71 2.54
N LEU A 289 31.82 -11.15 2.47
CA LEU A 289 32.65 -10.93 1.28
C LEU A 289 32.11 -11.72 0.06
N ARG A 290 31.62 -12.94 0.27
CA ARG A 290 30.99 -13.73 -0.82
C ARG A 290 29.73 -13.04 -1.34
N GLU A 291 28.88 -12.54 -0.45
CA GLU A 291 27.67 -11.79 -0.79
C GLU A 291 28.00 -10.48 -1.52
N LEU A 292 28.99 -9.74 -1.03
CA LEU A 292 29.48 -8.51 -1.68
C LEU A 292 29.91 -8.78 -3.13
N MET A 293 30.67 -9.86 -3.34
CA MET A 293 31.09 -10.26 -4.69
C MET A 293 29.92 -10.66 -5.57
N ALA A 294 28.90 -11.38 -5.03
CA ALA A 294 27.69 -11.74 -5.76
C ALA A 294 26.91 -10.50 -6.17
N LEU A 295 26.60 -9.60 -5.23
CA LEU A 295 25.86 -8.36 -5.48
C LEU A 295 26.57 -7.44 -6.49
N ARG A 296 27.91 -7.40 -6.45
CA ARG A 296 28.70 -6.65 -7.43
C ARG A 296 28.63 -7.29 -8.83
N ARG A 297 28.70 -8.63 -8.93
CA ARG A 297 28.59 -9.36 -10.20
C ARG A 297 27.21 -9.16 -10.84
N GLU A 298 26.18 -9.11 -10.04
CA GLU A 298 24.80 -8.88 -10.47
C GLU A 298 24.51 -7.40 -10.77
N GLY A 299 25.50 -6.50 -10.63
CA GLY A 299 25.33 -5.08 -10.86
C GLY A 299 24.38 -4.39 -9.86
N MET A 300 24.18 -5.01 -8.71
CA MET A 300 23.28 -4.49 -7.66
C MET A 300 23.94 -3.44 -6.74
N LEU A 301 25.26 -3.28 -6.81
CA LEU A 301 26.00 -2.27 -6.05
C LEU A 301 26.48 -1.15 -6.96
N SER A 302 25.98 0.05 -6.71
CA SER A 302 26.42 1.27 -7.38
C SER A 302 27.45 2.03 -6.50
N PRO A 303 28.54 2.58 -7.07
CA PRO A 303 29.46 3.44 -6.32
C PRO A 303 28.78 4.64 -5.64
N LEU A 304 27.73 5.20 -6.26
CA LEU A 304 26.95 6.30 -5.72
C LEU A 304 26.15 5.91 -4.47
N SER A 305 25.65 4.67 -4.38
CA SER A 305 24.93 4.22 -3.18
C SER A 305 25.87 3.99 -1.98
N LEU A 306 27.10 3.56 -2.25
CA LEU A 306 28.13 3.47 -1.21
C LEU A 306 28.47 4.87 -0.63
N LEU A 307 28.64 5.88 -1.49
CA LEU A 307 28.89 7.25 -1.08
C LEU A 307 27.70 7.86 -0.33
N TYR A 308 26.48 7.57 -0.75
CA TYR A 308 25.27 8.02 -0.08
C TYR A 308 25.16 7.43 1.34
N HIS A 309 25.40 6.12 1.51
CA HIS A 309 25.38 5.47 2.82
C HIS A 309 26.50 5.92 3.75
N LEU A 310 27.71 6.15 3.22
CA LEU A 310 28.82 6.71 4.00
C LEU A 310 28.51 8.13 4.49
N ARG A 311 27.74 8.90 3.73
CA ARG A 311 27.40 10.29 4.04
C ARG A 311 26.13 10.42 4.92
N TYR A 312 25.13 9.55 4.75
CA TYR A 312 23.79 9.69 5.33
C TYR A 312 23.31 8.46 6.11
N GLY A 313 24.07 7.37 6.14
CA GLY A 313 23.65 6.08 6.72
C GLY A 313 23.79 5.98 8.26
N LYS A 314 23.83 7.10 8.96
CA LYS A 314 23.91 7.15 10.44
C LYS A 314 22.56 7.46 11.11
N ASN A 315 21.43 7.06 10.51
CA ASN A 315 20.14 7.12 11.21
C ASN A 315 19.37 5.82 11.01
#